data_df0f23c30c0bd85def5ad0c8d6e0d6eb
#
_entry.id   df0f23c30c0bd85def5ad0c8d6e0d6eb
#
_cell.length_a   1.000
_cell.length_b   1.000
_cell.length_c   1.000
_cell.angle_alpha   90.00
_cell.angle_beta   90.00
_cell.angle_gamma   90.00
#
_symmetry.space_group_name_H-M   'P 1'
#
loop_
_entity.id
_entity.type
_entity.pdbx_description
1 polymer ?
#
loop_
_entity_poly.entity_id
_entity_poly.type
_entity_poly.pdbx_seq_one_letter_code
_entity_poly.pdbx_strand_id
1 'polypeptide(L)'
;IYMDNKSTVEDVYNTIRSKKVHQIPITAFGKKIIGIVNKKVILNLLMNDIENAQEILKRKIEDIYLPEILTAEPESDVRKVVQIMLDLKLDAIPIVDENDVLMGIVSKTDILKAVSHLPKLQLWS
;
A
#
# COMPACT_ATOMS: atom_id res chain seq x y z
N ILE A 1 1.27 4.62 9.19
CA ILE A 1 1.03 5.87 8.41
C ILE A 1 0.02 5.57 7.32
N TYR A 2 -0.99 6.38 7.25
CA TYR A 2 -1.95 6.37 6.15
C TYR A 2 -2.40 7.81 5.89
N MET A 3 -2.96 8.04 4.71
CA MET A 3 -3.48 9.36 4.33
C MET A 3 -4.89 9.22 3.79
N ASP A 4 -5.70 10.27 3.91
CA ASP A 4 -7.05 10.19 3.43
C ASP A 4 -7.14 10.60 1.94
N ASN A 5 -8.30 10.31 1.35
CA ASN A 5 -8.56 10.53 -0.07
C ASN A 5 -8.65 12.00 -0.47
N LYS A 6 -8.68 12.91 0.50
CA LYS A 6 -8.68 14.36 0.23
C LYS A 6 -7.28 14.91 0.07
N SER A 7 -6.24 14.14 0.41
CA SER A 7 -4.86 14.53 0.19
C SER A 7 -4.56 14.66 -1.30
N THR A 8 -3.67 15.57 -1.66
CA THR A 8 -3.24 15.71 -3.04
C THR A 8 -2.16 14.68 -3.39
N VAL A 9 -1.95 14.46 -4.67
CA VAL A 9 -0.85 13.60 -5.14
C VAL A 9 0.49 14.11 -4.61
N GLU A 10 0.68 15.43 -4.63
CA GLU A 10 1.90 16.05 -4.10
C GLU A 10 2.08 15.82 -2.60
N ASP A 11 1.00 15.93 -1.82
CA ASP A 11 1.05 15.66 -0.38
C ASP A 11 1.51 14.23 -0.11
N VAL A 12 1.00 13.27 -0.86
CA VAL A 12 1.38 11.87 -0.71
C VAL A 12 2.84 11.68 -1.07
N TYR A 13 3.28 12.27 -2.17
CA TYR A 13 4.68 12.18 -2.59
C TYR A 13 5.62 12.78 -1.54
N ASN A 14 5.28 13.96 -1.02
CA ASN A 14 6.09 14.62 0.00
C ASN A 14 6.16 13.79 1.29
N THR A 15 5.06 13.13 1.65
CA THR A 15 5.01 12.26 2.83
C THR A 15 5.90 11.03 2.64
N ILE A 16 5.86 10.41 1.46
CA ILE A 16 6.74 9.28 1.13
C ILE A 16 8.20 9.69 1.32
N ARG A 17 8.57 10.86 0.81
CA ARG A 17 9.94 11.36 0.92
C ARG A 17 10.34 11.68 2.36
N SER A 18 9.52 12.47 3.04
CA SER A 18 9.87 12.99 4.37
C SER A 18 9.86 11.90 5.44
N LYS A 19 8.98 10.93 5.34
CA LYS A 19 8.87 9.83 6.31
C LYS A 19 9.72 8.62 5.91
N LYS A 20 10.34 8.65 4.73
CA LYS A 20 11.17 7.56 4.21
C LYS A 20 10.43 6.22 4.19
N VAL A 21 9.18 6.24 3.80
CA VAL A 21 8.36 5.04 3.64
C VAL A 21 8.30 4.67 2.15
N HIS A 22 7.99 3.40 1.88
CA HIS A 22 7.93 2.90 0.49
C HIS A 22 6.54 3.06 -0.11
N GLN A 23 5.51 3.01 0.71
CA GLN A 23 4.13 3.11 0.27
C GLN A 23 3.28 3.71 1.36
N ILE A 24 2.14 4.29 0.95
CA ILE A 24 1.16 4.87 1.86
C ILE A 24 -0.21 4.33 1.51
N PRO A 25 -0.90 3.67 2.45
CA PRO A 25 -2.31 3.33 2.28
C PRO A 25 -3.16 4.59 2.23
N ILE A 26 -4.10 4.61 1.30
CA ILE A 26 -5.06 5.69 1.17
C ILE A 26 -6.42 5.21 1.67
N THR A 27 -7.03 6.00 2.53
CA THR A 27 -8.32 5.66 3.12
C THR A 27 -9.38 6.70 2.75
N ALA A 28 -10.62 6.26 2.76
CA ALA A 28 -11.78 7.12 2.63
C ALA A 28 -12.49 7.21 3.99
N PHE A 29 -13.69 7.75 3.98
CA PHE A 29 -14.53 7.90 5.16
C PHE A 29 -14.59 6.59 5.97
N GLY A 30 -14.41 6.70 7.29
CA GLY A 30 -14.42 5.54 8.17
C GLY A 30 -13.14 4.71 8.14
N LYS A 31 -12.05 5.28 7.63
CA LYS A 31 -10.75 4.62 7.52
C LYS A 31 -10.77 3.38 6.62
N LYS A 32 -11.70 3.33 5.67
CA LYS A 32 -11.76 2.23 4.70
C LYS A 32 -10.66 2.39 3.67
N ILE A 33 -9.94 1.31 3.40
CA ILE A 33 -8.85 1.33 2.43
C ILE A 33 -9.40 1.44 1.01
N ILE A 34 -8.84 2.37 0.22
CA ILE A 34 -9.22 2.52 -1.19
C ILE A 34 -8.05 2.31 -2.15
N GLY A 35 -6.84 2.29 -1.65
CA GLY A 35 -5.68 2.06 -2.49
C GLY A 35 -4.39 2.16 -1.72
N ILE A 36 -3.29 1.87 -2.41
CA ILE A 36 -1.94 2.07 -1.93
C ILE A 36 -1.19 2.89 -2.96
N VAL A 37 -0.48 3.90 -2.50
CA VAL A 37 0.34 4.74 -3.37
C VAL A 37 1.81 4.57 -3.00
N ASN A 38 2.64 4.34 -4.01
CA ASN A 38 4.08 4.33 -3.90
C ASN A 38 4.67 5.25 -4.99
N LYS A 39 5.99 5.38 -5.02
CA LYS A 39 6.65 6.23 -6.02
C LYS A 39 6.33 5.80 -7.45
N LYS A 40 6.22 4.49 -7.67
CA LYS A 40 5.93 3.96 -9.00
C LYS A 40 4.55 4.37 -9.49
N VAL A 41 3.54 4.33 -8.60
CA VAL A 41 2.19 4.78 -8.92
C VAL A 41 2.20 6.25 -9.33
N ILE A 42 2.87 7.08 -8.53
CA ILE A 42 2.97 8.52 -8.83
C ILE A 42 3.70 8.75 -10.15
N LEU A 43 4.83 8.07 -10.34
CA LEU A 43 5.60 8.21 -11.57
C LEU A 43 4.78 7.83 -12.80
N ASN A 44 4.02 6.74 -12.73
CA ASN A 44 3.15 6.33 -13.84
C ASN A 44 2.08 7.37 -14.13
N LEU A 45 1.48 7.97 -13.10
CA LEU A 45 0.50 9.04 -13.29
C LEU A 45 1.10 10.23 -14.05
N LEU A 46 2.30 10.65 -13.67
CA LEU A 46 2.97 11.79 -14.28
C LEU A 46 3.46 11.47 -15.69
N MET A 47 3.98 10.29 -15.91
CA MET A 47 4.52 9.87 -17.22
C MET A 47 3.43 9.70 -18.25
N ASN A 48 2.22 9.32 -17.86
CA ASN A 48 1.12 9.18 -18.79
C ASN A 48 0.61 10.52 -19.31
N ASP A 49 0.90 11.63 -18.64
CA ASP A 49 0.49 12.96 -19.04
C ASP A 49 1.48 14.00 -18.53
N ILE A 50 2.72 13.91 -19.02
CA ILE A 50 3.82 14.73 -18.52
C ILE A 50 3.59 16.22 -18.70
N GLU A 51 2.87 16.61 -19.73
CA GLU A 51 2.59 18.03 -19.99
C GLU A 51 1.72 18.65 -18.89
N ASN A 52 0.89 17.85 -18.23
CA ASN A 52 0.00 18.28 -17.16
C ASN A 52 0.48 17.84 -15.78
N ALA A 53 1.78 17.53 -15.63
CA ALA A 53 2.34 17.00 -14.39
C ALA A 53 2.06 17.92 -13.19
N GLN A 54 2.21 19.23 -13.35
CA GLN A 54 1.94 20.17 -12.26
C GLN A 54 0.49 20.15 -11.82
N GLU A 55 -0.42 20.03 -12.75
CA GLU A 55 -1.85 19.93 -12.45
C GLU A 55 -2.18 18.62 -11.76
N ILE A 56 -1.58 17.52 -12.23
CA ILE A 56 -1.79 16.19 -11.63
C ILE A 56 -1.34 16.18 -10.16
N LEU A 57 -0.21 16.81 -9.85
CA LEU A 57 0.29 16.90 -8.49
C LEU A 57 -0.68 17.61 -7.54
N LYS A 58 -1.48 18.53 -8.06
CA LYS A 58 -2.46 19.28 -7.28
C LYS A 58 -3.81 18.60 -7.15
N ARG A 59 -4.04 17.51 -7.88
CA ARG A 59 -5.31 16.78 -7.80
C ARG A 59 -5.39 16.00 -6.51
N LYS A 60 -6.62 15.85 -6.00
CA LYS A 60 -6.87 14.99 -4.85
C LYS A 60 -6.78 13.53 -5.28
N ILE A 61 -6.31 12.70 -4.37
CA ILE A 61 -6.20 11.26 -4.64
C ILE A 61 -7.55 10.66 -5.00
N GLU A 62 -8.66 11.13 -4.42
CA GLU A 62 -9.99 10.64 -4.76
C GLU A 62 -10.36 10.83 -6.23
N ASP A 63 -9.73 11.80 -6.90
CA ASP A 63 -9.98 12.10 -8.31
C ASP A 63 -9.03 11.37 -9.25
N ILE A 64 -8.16 10.52 -8.70
CA ILE A 64 -7.16 9.76 -9.45
C ILE A 64 -7.53 8.29 -9.42
N TYR A 65 -7.41 7.61 -10.56
CA TYR A 65 -7.55 6.17 -10.59
C TYR A 65 -6.37 5.51 -9.88
N LEU A 66 -6.68 4.69 -8.88
CA LEU A 66 -5.68 3.89 -8.20
C LEU A 66 -5.82 2.44 -8.63
N PRO A 67 -4.69 1.71 -8.74
CA PRO A 67 -4.76 0.28 -9.03
C PRO A 67 -5.58 -0.45 -7.98
N GLU A 68 -6.30 -1.49 -8.42
CA GLU A 68 -7.00 -2.37 -7.51
C GLU A 68 -6.01 -3.02 -6.54
N ILE A 69 -6.42 -3.15 -5.28
CA ILE A 69 -5.56 -3.72 -4.24
C ILE A 69 -6.12 -5.04 -3.75
N LEU A 70 -5.20 -5.91 -3.33
CA LEU A 70 -5.55 -7.10 -2.57
C LEU A 70 -5.34 -6.80 -1.10
N THR A 71 -6.26 -7.31 -0.27
CA THR A 71 -6.19 -7.15 1.16
C THR A 71 -6.19 -8.51 1.84
N ALA A 72 -5.75 -8.55 3.09
CA ALA A 72 -5.84 -9.74 3.92
C ALA A 72 -6.51 -9.36 5.24
N GLU A 73 -6.94 -10.37 5.97
CA GLU A 73 -7.56 -10.20 7.28
C GLU A 73 -6.59 -10.70 8.37
N PRO A 74 -6.79 -10.28 9.65
CA PRO A 74 -5.89 -10.71 10.72
C PRO A 74 -5.75 -12.22 10.85
N GLU A 75 -6.81 -12.97 10.54
CA GLU A 75 -6.81 -14.44 10.63
C GLU A 75 -6.36 -15.13 9.34
N SER A 76 -5.96 -14.39 8.32
CA SER A 76 -5.47 -14.97 7.06
C SER A 76 -4.23 -15.81 7.31
N ASP A 77 -4.12 -16.94 6.61
CA ASP A 77 -2.95 -17.79 6.68
C ASP A 77 -1.73 -17.05 6.13
N VAL A 78 -0.71 -16.88 6.96
CA VAL A 78 0.52 -16.17 6.59
C VAL A 78 1.16 -16.76 5.33
N ARG A 79 1.13 -18.08 5.18
CA ARG A 79 1.72 -18.75 4.01
C ARG A 79 1.00 -18.35 2.72
N LYS A 80 -0.33 -18.23 2.77
CA LYS A 80 -1.11 -17.78 1.62
C LYS A 80 -0.81 -16.32 1.29
N VAL A 81 -0.69 -15.48 2.29
CA VAL A 81 -0.34 -14.07 2.10
C VAL A 81 1.03 -13.94 1.44
N VAL A 82 2.02 -14.69 1.94
CA VAL A 82 3.37 -14.70 1.36
C VAL A 82 3.33 -15.18 -0.10
N GLN A 83 2.56 -16.25 -0.38
CA GLN A 83 2.47 -16.80 -1.73
C GLN A 83 1.87 -15.76 -2.70
N ILE A 84 0.81 -15.07 -2.29
CA ILE A 84 0.18 -14.03 -3.11
C ILE A 84 1.18 -12.90 -3.37
N MET A 85 1.91 -12.47 -2.35
CA MET A 85 2.91 -11.41 -2.52
C MET A 85 4.00 -11.81 -3.51
N LEU A 86 4.44 -13.06 -3.46
CA LEU A 86 5.45 -13.56 -4.39
C LEU A 86 4.90 -13.68 -5.81
N ASP A 87 3.74 -14.29 -5.96
CA ASP A 87 3.14 -14.53 -7.28
C ASP A 87 2.80 -13.24 -8.01
N LEU A 88 2.32 -12.25 -7.30
CA LEU A 88 1.90 -10.96 -7.86
C LEU A 88 2.96 -9.88 -7.73
N LYS A 89 4.12 -10.21 -7.18
CA LYS A 89 5.25 -9.28 -6.98
C LYS A 89 4.83 -8.04 -6.20
N LEU A 90 4.06 -8.24 -5.13
CA LEU A 90 3.60 -7.18 -4.25
C LEU A 90 4.66 -6.89 -3.18
N ASP A 91 4.83 -5.62 -2.86
CA ASP A 91 5.75 -5.20 -1.79
C ASP A 91 5.08 -5.17 -0.43
N ALA A 92 3.75 -5.08 -0.41
CA ALA A 92 2.97 -5.01 0.81
C ALA A 92 1.52 -5.40 0.55
N ILE A 93 0.84 -5.84 1.62
CA ILE A 93 -0.59 -6.12 1.61
C ILE A 93 -1.22 -5.44 2.82
N PRO A 94 -2.29 -4.64 2.63
CA PRO A 94 -3.04 -4.07 3.75
C PRO A 94 -3.81 -5.16 4.49
N ILE A 95 -3.87 -5.03 5.81
CA ILE A 95 -4.70 -5.87 6.66
C ILE A 95 -5.94 -5.06 7.02
N VAL A 96 -7.09 -5.64 6.76
CA VAL A 96 -8.39 -4.98 7.00
C VAL A 96 -9.27 -5.87 7.86
N ASP A 97 -10.25 -5.25 8.51
CA ASP A 97 -11.28 -5.99 9.22
C ASP A 97 -12.43 -6.38 8.26
N GLU A 98 -13.47 -6.96 8.80
CA GLU A 98 -14.64 -7.42 8.04
C GLU A 98 -15.40 -6.30 7.31
N ASN A 99 -15.16 -5.04 7.71
CA ASN A 99 -15.79 -3.86 7.11
C ASN A 99 -14.83 -3.10 6.20
N ASP A 100 -13.71 -3.72 5.79
CA ASP A 100 -12.65 -3.11 4.99
C ASP A 100 -11.95 -1.93 5.67
N VAL A 101 -12.04 -1.83 6.98
CA VAL A 101 -11.33 -0.79 7.73
C VAL A 101 -9.87 -1.20 7.88
N LEU A 102 -8.97 -0.27 7.55
CA LEU A 102 -7.54 -0.51 7.61
C LEU A 102 -7.07 -0.74 9.05
N MET A 103 -6.48 -1.90 9.30
CA MET A 103 -5.90 -2.27 10.60
C MET A 103 -4.38 -2.16 10.61
N GLY A 104 -3.76 -2.39 9.48
CA GLY A 104 -2.31 -2.35 9.36
C GLY A 104 -1.87 -2.70 7.96
N ILE A 105 -0.56 -2.83 7.79
CA ILE A 105 0.02 -3.23 6.51
C ILE A 105 1.17 -4.21 6.78
N VAL A 106 1.25 -5.25 5.97
CA VAL A 106 2.34 -6.23 6.02
C VAL A 106 3.22 -6.03 4.80
N SER A 107 4.48 -5.75 5.02
CA SER A 107 5.47 -5.57 3.96
C SER A 107 6.36 -6.80 3.82
N LYS A 108 7.08 -6.89 2.69
CA LYS A 108 8.10 -7.92 2.50
C LYS A 108 9.15 -7.87 3.63
N THR A 109 9.53 -6.68 4.03
CA THR A 109 10.49 -6.50 5.12
C THR A 109 9.99 -7.09 6.43
N ASP A 110 8.71 -6.86 6.75
CA ASP A 110 8.09 -7.42 7.96
C ASP A 110 8.11 -8.94 7.94
N ILE A 111 7.81 -9.54 6.79
CA ILE A 111 7.82 -10.99 6.62
C ILE A 111 9.24 -11.54 6.81
N LEU A 112 10.22 -10.90 6.19
CA LEU A 112 11.62 -11.32 6.33
C LEU A 112 12.10 -11.24 7.78
N LYS A 113 11.71 -10.20 8.51
CA LYS A 113 12.02 -10.08 9.93
C LYS A 113 11.38 -11.18 10.74
N ALA A 114 10.11 -11.47 10.48
CA ALA A 114 9.39 -12.54 11.17
C ALA A 114 10.05 -13.89 10.92
N VAL A 115 10.38 -14.19 9.68
CA VAL A 115 11.03 -15.46 9.31
C VAL A 115 12.39 -15.61 9.96
N SER A 116 13.18 -14.54 10.07
CA SER A 116 14.50 -14.59 10.68
C SER A 116 14.47 -14.87 12.19
N HIS A 117 13.33 -14.67 12.84
CA HIS A 117 13.15 -14.91 14.27
C HIS A 117 12.40 -16.21 14.57
N LEU A 118 11.92 -16.92 13.56
CA LEU A 118 11.19 -18.16 13.76
C LEU A 118 12.15 -19.33 13.90
N PRO A 119 11.77 -20.34 14.72
CA PRO A 119 12.47 -21.61 14.70
C PRO A 119 12.42 -22.19 13.29
N LYS A 120 13.49 -22.90 12.97
CA LYS A 120 13.70 -23.47 11.66
C LYS A 120 12.43 -24.07 11.04
N LEU A 121 12.04 -23.56 9.89
CA LEU A 121 11.15 -24.23 8.94
C LEU A 121 9.69 -24.41 9.34
N GLN A 122 9.21 -23.76 10.37
CA GLN A 122 7.80 -23.91 10.73
C GLN A 122 6.87 -23.28 9.69
N LEU A 123 7.34 -22.27 8.98
CA LEU A 123 6.56 -21.68 7.89
C LEU A 123 6.55 -22.54 6.62
N TRP A 124 7.50 -23.46 6.50
CA TRP A 124 7.70 -24.23 5.29
C TRP A 124 7.29 -25.71 5.42
N SER A 125 7.01 -26.14 6.61
CA SER A 125 6.62 -27.53 6.88
C SER A 125 5.12 -27.78 6.77
#